data_1c967d277315a9136ea8e639c25b88ff
#
_entry.id   1c967d277315a9136ea8e639c25b88ff
#
_cell.length_a   1.000
_cell.length_b   1.000
_cell.length_c   1.000
_cell.angle_alpha   90.00
_cell.angle_beta   90.00
_cell.angle_gamma   90.00
#
_symmetry.space_group_name_H-M   'P 1'
#
loop_
_entity.id
_entity.type
_entity.pdbx_description
1 polymer ?
#
loop_
_entity_poly.entity_id
_entity_poly.type
_entity_poly.pdbx_seq_one_letter_code
_entity_poly.pdbx_strand_id
1 'polypeptide(L)'
;MSTTTESITETARAFFDACETGKGWAVCSAYCQPGASFAAQAEPLAEMQTLQQYTEWMKGMLVVLPDATYAVKSFATDHERNNVCAYAVFSGTHSGEGGPVPPTGKSTSTDYVYVMEFDDGKISHMTKIWNAGWAMRELGWSG
;
A
#
# COMPACT_ATOMS: atom_id res chain seq x y z
N MET A 1 29.02 -5.33 11.88
CA MET A 1 27.96 -4.39 11.90
C MET A 1 26.80 -4.82 11.02
N SER A 2 25.63 -4.65 11.52
CA SER A 2 24.48 -5.07 10.74
C SER A 2 24.48 -4.35 9.41
N THR A 3 24.03 -5.03 8.40
CA THR A 3 24.01 -4.45 7.08
C THR A 3 22.82 -3.52 6.95
N THR A 4 23.01 -2.47 6.19
CA THR A 4 21.94 -1.57 5.84
C THR A 4 20.81 -2.32 5.14
N THR A 5 21.15 -3.34 4.37
CA THR A 5 20.21 -4.18 3.67
C THR A 5 19.21 -4.86 4.59
N GLU A 6 19.74 -5.49 5.64
CA GLU A 6 18.88 -6.16 6.62
C GLU A 6 17.96 -5.15 7.28
N SER A 7 18.49 -3.98 7.58
CA SER A 7 17.73 -2.92 8.20
C SER A 7 16.60 -2.42 7.30
N ILE A 8 16.84 -2.23 6.00
CA ILE A 8 15.78 -1.75 5.10
C ILE A 8 14.73 -2.82 4.88
N THR A 9 15.10 -4.09 4.88
CA THR A 9 14.12 -5.17 4.74
C THR A 9 13.16 -5.17 5.93
N GLU A 10 13.68 -5.03 7.13
CA GLU A 10 12.85 -4.97 8.31
C GLU A 10 11.96 -3.73 8.34
N THR A 11 12.52 -2.59 7.96
CA THR A 11 11.76 -1.34 7.88
C THR A 11 10.64 -1.47 6.86
N ALA A 12 10.93 -2.07 5.70
CA ALA A 12 9.93 -2.29 4.67
C ALA A 12 8.80 -3.19 5.16
N ARG A 13 9.12 -4.26 5.90
CA ARG A 13 8.10 -5.15 6.44
C ARG A 13 7.20 -4.43 7.44
N ALA A 14 7.80 -3.64 8.33
CA ALA A 14 7.04 -2.91 9.33
C ALA A 14 6.14 -1.86 8.67
N PHE A 15 6.66 -1.14 7.68
CA PHE A 15 5.86 -0.18 6.92
C PHE A 15 4.71 -0.87 6.20
N PHE A 16 5.00 -1.97 5.51
CA PHE A 16 4.00 -2.70 4.75
C PHE A 16 2.83 -3.11 5.65
N ASP A 17 3.13 -3.71 6.79
CA ASP A 17 2.10 -4.14 7.72
C ASP A 17 1.29 -2.96 8.25
N ALA A 18 1.94 -1.88 8.65
CA ALA A 18 1.25 -0.70 9.17
C ALA A 18 0.35 -0.08 8.10
N CYS A 19 0.83 0.01 6.87
CA CYS A 19 0.07 0.58 5.77
C CYS A 19 -1.15 -0.29 5.45
N GLU A 20 -0.94 -1.59 5.30
CA GLU A 20 -1.98 -2.53 4.87
C GLU A 20 -3.02 -2.80 5.95
N THR A 21 -2.71 -2.54 7.21
CA THR A 21 -3.68 -2.66 8.29
C THR A 21 -4.34 -1.32 8.63
N GLY A 22 -4.12 -0.31 7.80
CA GLY A 22 -4.85 0.95 7.90
C GLY A 22 -4.46 1.84 9.07
N LYS A 23 -3.20 1.78 9.50
CA LYS A 23 -2.76 2.59 10.64
C LYS A 23 -2.50 4.06 10.29
N GLY A 24 -2.38 4.36 9.00
CA GLY A 24 -2.25 5.73 8.53
C GLY A 24 -0.87 6.33 8.73
N TRP A 25 -0.74 7.59 8.35
CA TRP A 25 0.55 8.28 8.38
C TRP A 25 1.11 8.44 9.79
N ALA A 26 0.25 8.57 10.80
CA ALA A 26 0.71 8.71 12.18
C ALA A 26 1.66 7.59 12.60
N VAL A 27 1.41 6.37 12.10
CA VAL A 27 2.29 5.23 12.39
C VAL A 27 3.30 5.04 11.28
N CYS A 28 2.87 5.11 10.02
CA CYS A 28 3.72 4.83 8.87
C CYS A 28 4.88 5.83 8.72
N SER A 29 4.70 7.05 9.19
CA SER A 29 5.72 8.09 9.07
C SER A 29 7.05 7.70 9.73
N ALA A 30 7.00 6.84 10.73
CA ALA A 30 8.21 6.41 11.44
C ALA A 30 9.20 5.69 10.51
N TYR A 31 8.70 5.14 9.41
CA TYR A 31 9.51 4.36 8.47
C TYR A 31 9.89 5.13 7.21
N CYS A 32 9.47 6.38 7.11
CA CYS A 32 9.59 7.17 5.89
C CYS A 32 10.35 8.47 6.11
N GLN A 33 10.95 8.99 5.03
CA GLN A 33 11.47 10.34 5.02
C GLN A 33 10.30 11.32 5.13
N PRO A 34 10.52 12.52 5.70
CA PRO A 34 9.43 13.48 5.92
C PRO A 34 8.63 13.85 4.67
N GLY A 35 9.26 13.89 3.52
CA GLY A 35 8.57 14.23 2.27
C GLY A 35 8.47 13.05 1.33
N ALA A 36 8.46 11.83 1.84
CA ALA A 36 8.45 10.63 1.00
C ALA A 36 7.35 10.70 -0.06
N SER A 37 7.74 10.46 -1.32
CA SER A 37 6.84 10.59 -2.45
C SER A 37 6.18 9.26 -2.81
N PHE A 38 5.14 9.35 -3.63
CA PHE A 38 4.35 8.21 -4.03
C PHE A 38 3.93 8.36 -5.49
N ALA A 39 3.89 7.24 -6.21
CA ALA A 39 3.40 7.22 -7.58
C ALA A 39 2.65 5.92 -7.85
N ALA A 40 1.60 6.02 -8.66
CA ALA A 40 0.87 4.85 -9.12
C ALA A 40 0.20 5.19 -10.45
N GLN A 41 0.26 4.25 -11.39
CA GLN A 41 -0.42 4.40 -12.67
C GLN A 41 -1.76 3.67 -12.61
N ALA A 42 -2.51 3.95 -11.55
CA ALA A 42 -3.85 3.42 -11.33
C ALA A 42 -4.76 4.63 -11.15
N GLU A 43 -5.85 4.70 -11.91
CA GLU A 43 -6.71 5.87 -11.98
C GLU A 43 -7.05 6.49 -10.64
N PRO A 44 -7.55 5.73 -9.66
CA PRO A 44 -7.95 6.36 -8.38
C PRO A 44 -6.78 6.91 -7.58
N LEU A 45 -5.54 6.54 -7.92
CA LEU A 45 -4.34 6.96 -7.19
C LEU A 45 -3.42 7.85 -8.00
N ALA A 46 -3.78 8.13 -9.27
CA ALA A 46 -2.88 8.77 -10.21
C ALA A 46 -2.42 10.16 -9.76
N GLU A 47 -3.23 10.86 -8.99
CA GLU A 47 -2.90 12.21 -8.54
C GLU A 47 -2.25 12.26 -7.16
N MET A 48 -2.10 11.12 -6.49
CA MET A 48 -1.42 11.08 -5.21
C MET A 48 0.08 11.19 -5.41
N GLN A 49 0.73 12.07 -4.66
CA GLN A 49 2.13 12.38 -4.83
C GLN A 49 2.98 12.07 -3.60
N THR A 50 2.37 11.80 -2.46
CA THR A 50 3.10 11.55 -1.23
C THR A 50 2.62 10.28 -0.54
N LEU A 51 3.51 9.66 0.21
CA LEU A 51 3.15 8.51 1.03
C LEU A 51 2.17 8.89 2.13
N GLN A 52 2.21 10.14 2.59
CA GLN A 52 1.23 10.61 3.56
C GLN A 52 -0.18 10.51 2.98
N GLN A 53 -0.37 10.97 1.74
CA GLN A 53 -1.67 10.88 1.08
C GLN A 53 -2.10 9.43 0.92
N TYR A 54 -1.19 8.58 0.48
CA TYR A 54 -1.52 7.19 0.19
C TYR A 54 -1.87 6.41 1.46
N THR A 55 -1.08 6.57 2.53
CA THR A 55 -1.33 5.83 3.77
C THR A 55 -2.63 6.26 4.42
N GLU A 56 -3.00 7.55 4.29
CA GLU A 56 -4.29 8.03 4.78
C GLU A 56 -5.45 7.50 3.94
N TRP A 57 -5.24 7.36 2.62
CA TRP A 57 -6.22 6.74 1.74
C TRP A 57 -6.45 5.27 2.14
N MET A 58 -5.37 4.54 2.43
CA MET A 58 -5.48 3.15 2.88
C MET A 58 -6.24 3.04 4.19
N LYS A 59 -6.00 3.97 5.11
CA LYS A 59 -6.72 4.00 6.37
C LYS A 59 -8.23 4.12 6.12
N GLY A 60 -8.62 4.98 5.18
CA GLY A 60 -10.02 5.12 4.78
C GLY A 60 -10.58 3.87 4.13
N MET A 61 -9.76 3.19 3.31
CA MET A 61 -10.19 1.97 2.65
C MET A 61 -10.51 0.85 3.63
N LEU A 62 -9.82 0.79 4.76
CA LEU A 62 -10.09 -0.22 5.79
C LEU A 62 -11.42 0.03 6.52
N VAL A 63 -11.95 1.26 6.44
CA VAL A 63 -13.29 1.56 6.93
C VAL A 63 -14.34 1.04 5.94
N VAL A 64 -14.08 1.22 4.65
CA VAL A 64 -14.98 0.81 3.56
C VAL A 64 -14.97 -0.71 3.41
N LEU A 65 -13.80 -1.33 3.61
CA LEU A 65 -13.60 -2.78 3.52
C LEU A 65 -13.09 -3.28 4.88
N PRO A 66 -13.98 -3.36 5.89
CA PRO A 66 -13.53 -3.62 7.26
C PRO A 66 -12.95 -5.02 7.49
N ASP A 67 -13.23 -5.97 6.61
CA ASP A 67 -12.65 -7.31 6.69
C ASP A 67 -11.38 -7.46 5.84
N ALA A 68 -10.83 -6.36 5.38
CA ALA A 68 -9.68 -6.41 4.46
C ALA A 68 -8.48 -7.12 5.08
N THR A 69 -7.85 -7.97 4.27
CA THR A 69 -6.64 -8.69 4.64
C THR A 69 -5.68 -8.67 3.46
N TYR A 70 -4.43 -9.02 3.73
CA TYR A 70 -3.45 -9.15 2.67
C TYR A 70 -2.63 -10.42 2.87
N ALA A 71 -2.13 -10.95 1.76
CA ALA A 71 -1.26 -12.12 1.78
C ALA A 71 -0.02 -11.81 0.94
N VAL A 72 1.14 -11.78 1.58
CA VAL A 72 2.41 -11.54 0.88
C VAL A 72 2.81 -12.78 0.11
N LYS A 73 3.09 -12.61 -1.18
CA LYS A 73 3.52 -13.71 -2.07
C LYS A 73 5.01 -13.67 -2.34
N SER A 74 5.61 -12.49 -2.31
CA SER A 74 7.05 -12.33 -2.52
C SER A 74 7.50 -11.04 -1.84
N PHE A 75 8.65 -11.10 -1.17
CA PHE A 75 9.19 -9.93 -0.47
C PHE A 75 10.70 -10.00 -0.63
N ALA A 76 11.26 -9.13 -1.47
CA ALA A 76 12.66 -9.25 -1.87
C ALA A 76 13.36 -7.89 -1.83
N THR A 77 14.61 -7.91 -1.38
CA THR A 77 15.43 -6.72 -1.31
C THR A 77 16.42 -6.70 -2.46
N ASP A 78 16.48 -5.56 -3.15
CA ASP A 78 17.46 -5.33 -4.20
C ASP A 78 18.61 -4.51 -3.60
N HIS A 79 19.72 -5.14 -3.37
CA HIS A 79 20.89 -4.53 -2.73
C HIS A 79 21.53 -3.46 -3.60
N GLU A 80 21.50 -3.65 -4.90
CA GLU A 80 22.16 -2.73 -5.82
C GLU A 80 21.39 -1.41 -5.92
N ARG A 81 20.07 -1.47 -5.87
CA ARG A 81 19.23 -0.31 -6.08
C ARG A 81 18.64 0.23 -4.78
N ASN A 82 18.98 -0.38 -3.66
CA ASN A 82 18.56 0.06 -2.34
C ASN A 82 17.04 0.16 -2.23
N ASN A 83 16.35 -0.86 -2.71
CA ASN A 83 14.89 -0.91 -2.61
C ASN A 83 14.38 -2.30 -2.24
N VAL A 84 13.13 -2.35 -1.81
CA VAL A 84 12.45 -3.59 -1.45
C VAL A 84 11.16 -3.68 -2.26
N CYS A 85 10.95 -4.83 -2.89
CA CYS A 85 9.73 -5.09 -3.66
C CYS A 85 8.87 -6.09 -2.92
N ALA A 86 7.59 -5.82 -2.83
CA ALA A 86 6.63 -6.71 -2.19
C ALA A 86 5.46 -6.95 -3.14
N TYR A 87 5.23 -8.22 -3.46
CA TYR A 87 4.05 -8.63 -4.22
C TYR A 87 3.09 -9.30 -3.25
N ALA A 88 1.84 -8.87 -3.26
CA ALA A 88 0.83 -9.37 -2.34
C ALA A 88 -0.55 -9.39 -3.01
N VAL A 89 -1.48 -10.06 -2.34
CA VAL A 89 -2.88 -10.07 -2.74
C VAL A 89 -3.69 -9.43 -1.63
N PHE A 90 -4.52 -8.47 -1.99
CA PHE A 90 -5.40 -7.77 -1.06
C PHE A 90 -6.81 -8.25 -1.27
N SER A 91 -7.52 -8.57 -0.18
CA SER A 91 -8.90 -9.07 -0.26
C SER A 91 -9.77 -8.32 0.74
N GLY A 92 -10.99 -8.03 0.34
CA GLY A 92 -11.93 -7.36 1.24
C GLY A 92 -13.32 -7.26 0.65
N THR A 93 -14.29 -6.99 1.50
CA THR A 93 -15.69 -6.88 1.13
C THR A 93 -16.21 -5.48 1.42
N HIS A 94 -16.91 -4.89 0.45
CA HIS A 94 -17.47 -3.56 0.60
C HIS A 94 -18.74 -3.61 1.45
N SER A 95 -18.56 -3.60 2.76
CA SER A 95 -19.66 -3.60 3.72
C SER A 95 -19.72 -2.32 4.56
N GLY A 96 -18.65 -1.49 4.50
CA GLY A 96 -18.59 -0.26 5.28
C GLY A 96 -19.03 0.96 4.49
N GLU A 97 -19.33 2.03 5.21
CA GLU A 97 -19.75 3.31 4.63
C GLU A 97 -18.52 4.14 4.26
N GLY A 98 -18.72 5.12 3.39
CA GLY A 98 -17.66 6.07 3.03
C GLY A 98 -17.01 5.82 1.69
N GLY A 99 -17.45 4.81 0.96
CA GLY A 99 -16.93 4.52 -0.37
C GLY A 99 -17.56 5.41 -1.44
N PRO A 100 -17.16 5.20 -2.71
CA PRO A 100 -17.70 6.02 -3.82
C PRO A 100 -19.16 5.74 -4.11
N VAL A 101 -19.68 4.63 -3.63
CA VAL A 101 -21.10 4.25 -3.75
C VAL A 101 -21.51 3.62 -2.42
N PRO A 102 -22.82 3.48 -2.14
CA PRO A 102 -23.25 2.75 -0.95
C PRO A 102 -22.72 1.32 -0.94
N PRO A 103 -22.62 0.69 0.24
CA PRO A 103 -22.05 -0.66 0.32
C PRO A 103 -22.69 -1.62 -0.66
N THR A 104 -21.86 -2.28 -1.47
CA THR A 104 -22.34 -3.22 -2.49
C THR A 104 -22.41 -4.65 -1.97
N GLY A 105 -21.72 -4.95 -0.88
CA GLY A 105 -21.62 -6.32 -0.38
C GLY A 105 -20.73 -7.21 -1.21
N LYS A 106 -20.07 -6.65 -2.24
CA LYS A 106 -19.22 -7.45 -3.13
C LYS A 106 -17.79 -7.44 -2.62
N SER A 107 -17.04 -8.48 -3.00
CA SER A 107 -15.66 -8.66 -2.56
C SER A 107 -14.70 -8.57 -3.72
N THR A 108 -13.46 -8.18 -3.40
CA THR A 108 -12.37 -8.20 -4.38
C THR A 108 -11.21 -9.00 -3.82
N SER A 109 -10.44 -9.59 -4.74
CA SER A 109 -9.15 -10.17 -4.44
C SER A 109 -8.24 -9.69 -5.57
N THR A 110 -7.26 -8.85 -5.25
CA THR A 110 -6.48 -8.13 -6.25
C THR A 110 -4.99 -8.20 -5.98
N ASP A 111 -4.23 -8.39 -7.06
CA ASP A 111 -2.77 -8.42 -7.00
C ASP A 111 -2.22 -7.00 -7.00
N TYR A 112 -1.13 -6.80 -6.25
CA TYR A 112 -0.44 -5.51 -6.28
C TYR A 112 1.01 -5.67 -5.87
N VAL A 113 1.81 -4.68 -6.27
CA VAL A 113 3.24 -4.64 -5.96
C VAL A 113 3.58 -3.27 -5.41
N TYR A 114 4.32 -3.25 -4.31
CA TYR A 114 4.96 -2.04 -3.80
C TYR A 114 6.44 -2.12 -4.10
N VAL A 115 7.00 -1.05 -4.66
CA VAL A 115 8.44 -0.89 -4.77
C VAL A 115 8.82 0.25 -3.84
N MET A 116 9.48 -0.08 -2.74
CA MET A 116 9.84 0.86 -1.69
C MET A 116 11.31 1.23 -1.84
N GLU A 117 11.57 2.48 -2.23
CA GLU A 117 12.93 2.98 -2.43
C GLU A 117 13.42 3.66 -1.15
N PHE A 118 14.63 3.33 -0.75
CA PHE A 118 15.17 3.78 0.53
C PHE A 118 16.29 4.81 0.33
N ASP A 119 16.36 5.73 1.29
CA ASP A 119 17.45 6.69 1.38
C ASP A 119 17.70 6.88 2.87
N ASP A 120 18.98 6.68 3.27
CA ASP A 120 19.40 6.83 4.67
C ASP A 120 18.53 5.97 5.62
N GLY A 121 18.22 4.76 5.19
CA GLY A 121 17.51 3.78 6.02
C GLY A 121 16.01 3.98 6.13
N LYS A 122 15.45 4.95 5.42
CA LYS A 122 14.01 5.22 5.43
C LYS A 122 13.47 5.31 4.01
N ILE A 123 12.17 5.04 3.86
CA ILE A 123 11.53 5.08 2.54
C ILE A 123 11.48 6.53 2.05
N SER A 124 12.06 6.77 0.87
CA SER A 124 12.05 8.08 0.22
C SER A 124 10.98 8.18 -0.86
N HIS A 125 10.62 7.02 -1.46
CA HIS A 125 9.62 6.97 -2.52
C HIS A 125 9.04 5.58 -2.59
N MET A 126 7.76 5.48 -2.91
CA MET A 126 7.13 4.19 -3.17
C MET A 126 6.32 4.26 -4.45
N THR A 127 6.44 3.23 -5.27
CA THR A 127 5.61 3.05 -6.44
C THR A 127 4.68 1.87 -6.18
N LYS A 128 3.40 2.05 -6.46
CA LYS A 128 2.43 0.95 -6.39
C LYS A 128 2.03 0.55 -7.80
N ILE A 129 2.10 -0.74 -8.07
CA ILE A 129 1.67 -1.31 -9.34
C ILE A 129 0.42 -2.13 -9.05
N TRP A 130 -0.71 -1.72 -9.65
CA TRP A 130 -2.01 -2.27 -9.29
C TRP A 130 -2.99 -2.13 -10.44
N ASN A 131 -3.77 -3.15 -10.67
CA ASN A 131 -4.87 -3.05 -11.63
C ASN A 131 -6.14 -2.63 -10.91
N ALA A 132 -6.30 -1.33 -10.76
CA ALA A 132 -7.44 -0.75 -10.04
C ALA A 132 -8.76 -1.08 -10.74
N GLY A 133 -8.76 -1.14 -12.07
CA GLY A 133 -9.97 -1.49 -12.82
C GLY A 133 -10.53 -2.85 -12.47
N TRP A 134 -9.63 -3.80 -12.22
CA TRP A 134 -10.04 -5.13 -11.79
C TRP A 134 -10.76 -5.06 -10.44
N ALA A 135 -10.13 -4.41 -9.46
CA ALA A 135 -10.69 -4.29 -8.12
C ALA A 135 -12.04 -3.57 -8.13
N MET A 136 -12.13 -2.49 -8.90
CA MET A 136 -13.38 -1.71 -8.98
C MET A 136 -14.51 -2.49 -9.60
N ARG A 137 -14.20 -3.29 -10.61
CA ARG A 137 -15.20 -4.15 -11.23
C ARG A 137 -15.71 -5.19 -10.23
N GLU A 138 -14.79 -5.82 -9.49
CA GLU A 138 -15.17 -6.83 -8.51
C GLU A 138 -16.02 -6.25 -7.39
N LEU A 139 -15.70 -5.03 -6.96
CA LEU A 139 -16.43 -4.38 -5.88
C LEU A 139 -17.75 -3.75 -6.33
N GLY A 140 -17.99 -3.72 -7.65
CA GLY A 140 -19.20 -3.09 -8.17
C GLY A 140 -19.13 -1.57 -8.17
N TRP A 141 -17.91 -1.00 -8.21
CA TRP A 141 -17.70 0.45 -8.21
C TRP A 141 -17.59 1.06 -9.60
N SER A 142 -17.39 0.23 -10.61
CA SER A 142 -17.34 0.74 -11.99
C SER A 142 -18.61 0.31 -12.71
N GLY A 143 -19.17 1.24 -13.41
CA GLY A 143 -20.46 1.08 -14.05
C GLY A 143 -20.51 0.23 -15.28
#